data_0e62553f834b256b955cc7506109d841
#
_entry.id   0e62553f834b256b955cc7506109d841
#
_cell.length_a   1.000
_cell.length_b   1.000
_cell.length_c   1.000
_cell.angle_alpha   90.00
_cell.angle_beta   90.00
_cell.angle_gamma   90.00
#
_symmetry.space_group_name_H-M   'P 1'
#
loop_
_entity.id
_entity.type
_entity.pdbx_description
1 polymer ?
#
loop_
_entity_poly.entity_id
_entity_poly.type
_entity_poly.pdbx_seq_one_letter_code
_entity_poly.pdbx_strand_id
1 'polypeptide(L)'
;MEQKSKYEIEIENFRKIFDDKKNMRIAIYGIGRRTATLLPGITDYNITGLLDRDKNNVGKELCDIKVIPIDNIEEKADLIIINSDPSNYEIIFKRISGKVTIPVYYADGRLACLSDKDKSYEQNEYWKSSYEELKDKIDQADIVSFDIFDTLIMRKIFSPEDVFRLLGEKVKAELKSDCNIADIRAQVAAKCGPFATINEIYEKIKKQIDLTDKNMSDIMQLEKKTDMDLCIARKDIAELYEYCIESGKEVYLISDMYYTLQDIKRLLDKCGLSVIDDRHIWISCEKKKDKISGSLWKEYSSVVGKNAKCIHIGDNKIGDIENSTKYGINSYYVMSGKDMLMNSSLSELASYVNTVSDSICLGIVIAKLFNSPFALCSTNGKV
;
A
#
# COMPACT_ATOMS: atom_id res chain seq x y z
N MET A 1 -6.42 28.13 2.64
CA MET A 1 -6.78 26.97 3.45
C MET A 1 -5.67 25.97 3.24
N GLU A 2 -4.95 25.58 4.29
CA GLU A 2 -3.97 24.51 4.22
C GLU A 2 -4.67 23.21 3.82
N GLN A 3 -4.12 22.51 2.86
CA GLN A 3 -4.67 21.28 2.35
C GLN A 3 -4.36 20.17 3.36
N LYS A 4 -5.40 19.59 3.98
CA LYS A 4 -5.25 18.53 4.98
C LYS A 4 -4.53 17.33 4.38
N SER A 5 -3.65 16.74 5.15
CA SER A 5 -2.97 15.49 4.78
C SER A 5 -3.98 14.34 4.72
N LYS A 6 -3.65 13.28 3.97
CA LYS A 6 -4.44 12.04 3.92
C LYS A 6 -4.78 11.50 5.31
N TYR A 7 -3.84 11.58 6.24
CA TYR A 7 -4.02 11.06 7.60
C TYR A 7 -4.97 11.90 8.44
N GLU A 8 -4.94 13.23 8.30
CA GLU A 8 -5.92 14.10 8.97
C GLU A 8 -7.34 13.83 8.47
N ILE A 9 -7.48 13.59 7.17
CA ILE A 9 -8.77 13.21 6.57
C ILE A 9 -9.24 11.84 7.10
N GLU A 10 -8.34 10.85 7.21
CA GLU A 10 -8.67 9.53 7.76
C GLU A 10 -9.13 9.61 9.22
N ILE A 11 -8.44 10.41 10.06
CA ILE A 11 -8.82 10.63 11.45
C ILE A 11 -10.19 11.33 11.57
N GLU A 12 -10.42 12.38 10.79
CA GLU A 12 -11.71 13.09 10.79
C GLU A 12 -12.86 12.20 10.34
N ASN A 13 -12.64 11.39 9.30
CA ASN A 13 -13.65 10.42 8.83
C ASN A 13 -13.93 9.38 9.91
N PHE A 14 -12.90 8.83 10.55
CA PHE A 14 -13.08 7.88 11.66
C PHE A 14 -13.90 8.49 12.80
N ARG A 15 -13.56 9.70 13.24
CA ARG A 15 -14.30 10.41 14.27
C ARG A 15 -15.75 10.63 13.87
N LYS A 16 -16.02 11.10 12.65
CA LYS A 16 -17.39 11.30 12.15
C LYS A 16 -18.21 10.01 12.13
N ILE A 17 -17.59 8.87 11.83
CA ILE A 17 -18.25 7.57 11.71
C ILE A 17 -18.51 6.93 13.08
N PHE A 18 -17.55 7.03 14.00
CA PHE A 18 -17.58 6.30 15.27
C PHE A 18 -17.77 7.19 16.52
N ASP A 19 -18.18 8.45 16.38
CA ASP A 19 -18.35 9.36 17.52
C ASP A 19 -19.38 8.85 18.54
N ASP A 20 -20.43 8.19 18.07
CA ASP A 20 -21.46 7.55 18.90
C ASP A 20 -20.95 6.32 19.68
N LYS A 21 -19.82 5.78 19.31
CA LYS A 21 -19.21 4.56 19.87
C LYS A 21 -17.98 4.82 20.75
N LYS A 22 -17.54 6.06 20.88
CA LYS A 22 -16.27 6.40 21.55
C LYS A 22 -16.16 5.92 23.01
N ASN A 23 -17.29 5.77 23.70
CA ASN A 23 -17.34 5.29 25.09
C ASN A 23 -17.44 3.77 25.20
N MET A 24 -17.69 3.06 24.12
CA MET A 24 -17.69 1.60 24.08
C MET A 24 -16.26 1.08 24.19
N ARG A 25 -16.09 -0.13 24.70
CA ARG A 25 -14.78 -0.81 24.68
C ARG A 25 -14.49 -1.27 23.26
N ILE A 26 -13.48 -0.69 22.63
CA ILE A 26 -13.15 -0.91 21.23
C ILE A 26 -11.83 -1.67 21.14
N ALA A 27 -11.81 -2.80 20.40
CA ALA A 27 -10.58 -3.39 19.92
C ALA A 27 -10.34 -3.00 18.46
N ILE A 28 -9.10 -2.62 18.12
CA ILE A 28 -8.74 -2.31 16.74
C ILE A 28 -7.93 -3.47 16.16
N TYR A 29 -8.36 -4.01 15.03
CA TYR A 29 -7.60 -5.01 14.28
C TYR A 29 -6.66 -4.33 13.29
N GLY A 30 -5.36 -4.65 13.44
CA GLY A 30 -4.25 -4.14 12.67
C GLY A 30 -3.30 -3.29 13.52
N ILE A 31 -2.00 -3.59 13.47
CA ILE A 31 -0.93 -2.86 14.19
C ILE A 31 0.02 -2.15 13.22
N GLY A 32 -0.40 -1.97 11.97
CA GLY A 32 0.37 -1.32 10.93
C GLY A 32 0.32 0.21 10.99
N ARG A 33 0.90 0.84 9.97
CA ARG A 33 1.02 2.30 9.85
C ARG A 33 -0.32 3.04 10.02
N ARG A 34 -1.43 2.52 9.45
CA ARG A 34 -2.76 3.17 9.57
C ARG A 34 -3.19 3.30 11.03
N THR A 35 -3.02 2.24 11.82
CA THR A 35 -3.37 2.25 13.25
C THR A 35 -2.40 3.15 14.04
N ALA A 36 -1.11 3.09 13.75
CA ALA A 36 -0.11 3.97 14.36
C ALA A 36 -0.40 5.46 14.11
N THR A 37 -0.98 5.79 12.97
CA THR A 37 -1.38 7.16 12.61
C THR A 37 -2.72 7.55 13.24
N LEU A 38 -3.67 6.61 13.33
CA LEU A 38 -5.01 6.87 13.85
C LEU A 38 -5.01 7.10 15.36
N LEU A 39 -4.33 6.25 16.13
CA LEU A 39 -4.38 6.23 17.59
C LEU A 39 -4.09 7.59 18.25
N PRO A 40 -3.07 8.36 17.85
CA PRO A 40 -2.82 9.68 18.41
C PRO A 40 -3.96 10.69 18.17
N GLY A 41 -4.76 10.47 17.14
CA GLY A 41 -5.90 11.32 16.78
C GLY A 41 -7.22 10.94 17.45
N ILE A 42 -7.29 9.83 18.20
CA ILE A 42 -8.50 9.29 18.84
C ILE A 42 -8.28 8.96 20.33
N THR A 43 -7.47 9.73 21.04
CA THR A 43 -7.12 9.51 22.45
C THR A 43 -8.30 9.60 23.40
N ASP A 44 -9.42 10.18 22.96
CA ASP A 44 -10.68 10.27 23.68
C ASP A 44 -11.62 9.06 23.46
N TYR A 45 -11.19 8.07 22.67
CA TYR A 45 -11.89 6.80 22.48
C TYR A 45 -11.42 5.75 23.48
N ASN A 46 -12.32 4.89 23.94
CA ASN A 46 -11.98 3.79 24.86
C ASN A 46 -11.41 2.59 24.09
N ILE A 47 -10.15 2.70 23.65
CA ILE A 47 -9.47 1.61 22.94
C ILE A 47 -8.88 0.65 23.97
N THR A 48 -9.44 -0.54 24.07
CA THR A 48 -9.10 -1.54 25.09
C THR A 48 -8.01 -2.52 24.66
N GLY A 49 -7.69 -2.58 23.38
CA GLY A 49 -6.63 -3.44 22.87
C GLY A 49 -6.51 -3.42 21.35
N LEU A 50 -5.40 -3.96 20.89
CA LEU A 50 -5.13 -4.16 19.47
C LEU A 50 -5.15 -5.66 19.13
N LEU A 51 -5.52 -6.00 17.91
CA LEU A 51 -5.50 -7.35 17.38
C LEU A 51 -4.57 -7.42 16.19
N ASP A 52 -3.87 -8.51 16.03
CA ASP A 52 -3.01 -8.78 14.87
C ASP A 52 -3.17 -10.22 14.36
N ARG A 53 -2.86 -10.43 13.09
CA ARG A 53 -2.87 -11.76 12.49
C ARG A 53 -1.76 -12.67 13.05
N ASP A 54 -0.61 -12.07 13.36
CA ASP A 54 0.55 -12.77 13.90
C ASP A 54 0.45 -12.88 15.42
N LYS A 55 0.25 -14.11 15.92
CA LYS A 55 0.17 -14.38 17.36
C LYS A 55 1.43 -13.99 18.13
N ASN A 56 2.59 -13.90 17.47
CA ASN A 56 3.84 -13.48 18.10
C ASN A 56 3.84 -11.98 18.45
N ASN A 57 2.86 -11.23 17.99
CA ASN A 57 2.68 -9.84 18.36
C ASN A 57 1.86 -9.64 19.65
N VAL A 58 1.23 -10.70 20.18
CA VAL A 58 0.50 -10.61 21.45
C VAL A 58 1.45 -10.19 22.58
N GLY A 59 1.03 -9.18 23.34
CA GLY A 59 1.83 -8.58 24.43
C GLY A 59 2.71 -7.40 24.01
N LYS A 60 2.94 -7.19 22.70
CA LYS A 60 3.58 -5.96 22.21
C LYS A 60 2.65 -4.76 22.36
N GLU A 61 3.21 -3.56 22.28
CA GLU A 61 2.47 -2.31 22.38
C GLU A 61 2.68 -1.43 21.15
N LEU A 62 1.61 -0.73 20.76
CA LEU A 62 1.63 0.33 19.76
C LEU A 62 0.92 1.55 20.33
N CYS A 63 1.59 2.70 20.45
CA CYS A 63 1.07 3.91 21.08
C CYS A 63 0.47 3.63 22.49
N ASP A 64 1.20 2.89 23.33
CA ASP A 64 0.84 2.50 24.70
C ASP A 64 -0.39 1.57 24.83
N ILE A 65 -0.88 1.03 23.71
CA ILE A 65 -1.99 0.08 23.68
C ILE A 65 -1.46 -1.32 23.34
N LYS A 66 -1.81 -2.31 24.19
CA LYS A 66 -1.35 -3.69 24.05
C LYS A 66 -2.04 -4.44 22.92
N VAL A 67 -1.28 -5.27 22.23
CA VAL A 67 -1.81 -6.31 21.36
C VAL A 67 -2.31 -7.46 22.24
N ILE A 68 -3.59 -7.76 22.14
CA ILE A 68 -4.28 -8.78 22.95
C ILE A 68 -4.66 -9.99 22.08
N PRO A 69 -4.76 -11.20 22.66
CA PRO A 69 -5.26 -12.35 21.94
C PRO A 69 -6.74 -12.14 21.57
N ILE A 70 -7.14 -12.71 20.43
CA ILE A 70 -8.54 -12.66 20.00
C ILE A 70 -9.44 -13.58 20.82
N ASP A 71 -8.84 -14.59 21.46
CA ASP A 71 -9.57 -15.53 22.31
C ASP A 71 -10.19 -14.76 23.50
N ASN A 72 -11.49 -14.96 23.73
CA ASN A 72 -12.29 -14.27 24.76
C ASN A 72 -12.31 -12.74 24.60
N ILE A 73 -12.31 -12.25 23.36
CA ILE A 73 -12.29 -10.80 23.07
C ILE A 73 -13.54 -10.09 23.66
N GLU A 74 -14.67 -10.78 23.78
CA GLU A 74 -15.93 -10.27 24.34
C GLU A 74 -15.79 -9.79 25.80
N GLU A 75 -14.84 -10.35 26.55
CA GLU A 75 -14.55 -9.91 27.92
C GLU A 75 -13.86 -8.53 27.93
N LYS A 76 -13.19 -8.18 26.83
CA LYS A 76 -12.33 -6.99 26.72
C LYS A 76 -12.89 -5.90 25.83
N ALA A 77 -13.72 -6.23 24.87
CA ALA A 77 -14.26 -5.29 23.90
C ALA A 77 -15.76 -5.53 23.64
N ASP A 78 -16.48 -4.46 23.31
CA ASP A 78 -17.88 -4.48 22.91
C ASP A 78 -18.03 -4.53 21.39
N LEU A 79 -16.97 -4.12 20.67
CA LEU A 79 -16.89 -4.17 19.22
C LEU A 79 -15.43 -4.22 18.74
N ILE A 80 -15.25 -4.69 17.49
CA ILE A 80 -13.96 -4.67 16.80
C ILE A 80 -14.06 -3.72 15.60
N ILE A 81 -13.02 -2.88 15.39
CA ILE A 81 -12.87 -2.09 14.17
C ILE A 81 -11.67 -2.61 13.40
N ILE A 82 -11.88 -3.08 12.16
CA ILE A 82 -10.80 -3.48 11.25
C ILE A 82 -10.24 -2.21 10.60
N ASN A 83 -9.06 -1.80 11.04
CA ASN A 83 -8.35 -0.63 10.54
C ASN A 83 -7.17 -1.06 9.63
N SER A 84 -7.51 -1.40 8.41
CA SER A 84 -6.56 -1.87 7.39
C SER A 84 -6.85 -1.20 6.05
N ASP A 85 -6.10 -1.57 5.01
CA ASP A 85 -6.48 -1.24 3.65
C ASP A 85 -7.82 -1.89 3.31
N PRO A 86 -8.75 -1.20 2.61
CA PRO A 86 -10.04 -1.77 2.25
C PRO A 86 -9.95 -3.10 1.50
N SER A 87 -8.89 -3.32 0.72
CA SER A 87 -8.64 -4.60 0.04
C SER A 87 -8.41 -5.78 0.99
N ASN A 88 -8.08 -5.51 2.26
CA ASN A 88 -7.87 -6.53 3.28
C ASN A 88 -9.11 -6.81 4.15
N TYR A 89 -10.15 -6.00 4.07
CA TYR A 89 -11.29 -6.05 4.97
C TYR A 89 -11.95 -7.43 5.05
N GLU A 90 -12.32 -7.97 3.90
CA GLU A 90 -12.98 -9.29 3.84
C GLU A 90 -12.07 -10.43 4.30
N ILE A 91 -10.78 -10.37 3.97
CA ILE A 91 -9.79 -11.36 4.40
C ILE A 91 -9.67 -11.38 5.92
N ILE A 92 -9.56 -10.18 6.51
CA ILE A 92 -9.43 -10.04 7.96
C ILE A 92 -10.72 -10.52 8.62
N PHE A 93 -11.88 -10.12 8.10
CA PHE A 93 -13.16 -10.53 8.67
C PHE A 93 -13.35 -12.06 8.59
N LYS A 94 -13.08 -12.70 7.47
CA LYS A 94 -13.12 -14.16 7.33
C LYS A 94 -12.23 -14.87 8.37
N ARG A 95 -11.05 -14.32 8.66
CA ARG A 95 -10.11 -14.87 9.65
C ARG A 95 -10.64 -14.84 11.07
N ILE A 96 -11.48 -13.85 11.42
CA ILE A 96 -11.95 -13.63 12.79
C ILE A 96 -13.43 -13.99 13.01
N SER A 97 -14.26 -14.00 11.99
CA SER A 97 -15.72 -14.17 12.07
C SER A 97 -16.17 -15.45 12.79
N GLY A 98 -15.39 -16.53 12.70
CA GLY A 98 -15.67 -17.78 13.45
C GLY A 98 -15.18 -17.78 14.90
N LYS A 99 -14.55 -16.70 15.38
CA LYS A 99 -13.93 -16.60 16.71
C LYS A 99 -14.55 -15.52 17.58
N VAL A 100 -15.42 -14.70 17.03
CA VAL A 100 -16.00 -13.54 17.72
C VAL A 100 -17.50 -13.48 17.52
N THR A 101 -18.22 -13.03 18.55
CA THR A 101 -19.67 -12.86 18.55
C THR A 101 -20.07 -11.38 18.60
N ILE A 102 -19.14 -10.50 18.98
CA ILE A 102 -19.35 -9.05 19.05
C ILE A 102 -19.34 -8.43 17.64
N PRO A 103 -20.01 -7.27 17.45
CA PRO A 103 -20.00 -6.57 16.16
C PRO A 103 -18.61 -6.24 15.68
N VAL A 104 -18.37 -6.46 14.39
CA VAL A 104 -17.14 -6.09 13.69
C VAL A 104 -17.47 -5.02 12.66
N TYR A 105 -16.77 -3.90 12.69
CA TYR A 105 -16.91 -2.82 11.72
C TYR A 105 -15.63 -2.70 10.90
N TYR A 106 -15.77 -2.29 9.65
CA TYR A 106 -14.64 -1.75 8.89
C TYR A 106 -14.40 -0.29 9.26
N ALA A 107 -13.19 0.22 9.09
CA ALA A 107 -12.88 1.62 9.41
C ALA A 107 -13.69 2.65 8.61
N ASP A 108 -14.35 2.24 7.53
CA ASP A 108 -15.31 3.05 6.76
C ASP A 108 -16.73 3.05 7.32
N GLY A 109 -16.96 2.42 8.46
CA GLY A 109 -18.23 2.38 9.19
C GLY A 109 -19.18 1.26 8.81
N ARG A 110 -18.91 0.50 7.75
CA ARG A 110 -19.75 -0.64 7.37
C ARG A 110 -19.64 -1.76 8.40
N LEU A 111 -20.79 -2.32 8.79
CA LEU A 111 -20.84 -3.53 9.60
C LEU A 111 -20.30 -4.70 8.74
N ALA A 112 -19.30 -5.40 9.27
CA ALA A 112 -18.78 -6.57 8.59
C ALA A 112 -19.77 -7.72 8.67
N CYS A 113 -20.08 -8.32 7.55
CA CYS A 113 -20.87 -9.54 7.45
C CYS A 113 -20.21 -10.47 6.44
N LEU A 114 -20.33 -11.77 6.65
CA LEU A 114 -20.03 -12.71 5.58
C LEU A 114 -21.05 -12.42 4.50
N SER A 115 -20.62 -11.84 3.41
CA SER A 115 -21.51 -11.67 2.28
C SER A 115 -21.83 -13.05 1.73
N ASP A 116 -23.10 -13.44 1.74
CA ASP A 116 -23.64 -14.56 0.93
C ASP A 116 -23.52 -14.31 -0.59
N LYS A 117 -22.92 -13.21 -0.94
CA LYS A 117 -22.56 -12.93 -2.32
C LYS A 117 -21.22 -13.60 -2.58
N ASP A 118 -21.30 -14.83 -3.10
CA ASP A 118 -20.53 -15.17 -4.28
C ASP A 118 -20.70 -14.03 -5.31
N LYS A 119 -20.04 -12.90 -5.10
CA LYS A 119 -19.74 -12.00 -6.21
C LYS A 119 -18.86 -12.87 -7.09
N SER A 120 -19.51 -13.45 -8.10
CA SER A 120 -18.80 -14.24 -9.07
C SER A 120 -17.65 -13.36 -9.54
N TYR A 121 -16.40 -13.72 -9.14
CA TYR A 121 -15.21 -13.01 -9.60
C TYR A 121 -15.22 -12.87 -11.12
N GLU A 122 -15.91 -13.79 -11.81
CA GLU A 122 -16.13 -13.82 -13.26
C GLU A 122 -16.91 -12.60 -13.79
N GLN A 123 -17.70 -11.91 -12.94
CA GLN A 123 -18.49 -10.73 -13.31
C GLN A 123 -17.73 -9.40 -13.12
N ASN A 124 -16.46 -9.44 -12.73
CA ASN A 124 -15.68 -8.23 -12.60
C ASN A 124 -15.39 -7.64 -13.99
N GLU A 125 -15.87 -6.42 -14.23
CA GLU A 125 -15.69 -5.72 -15.50
C GLU A 125 -14.22 -5.56 -15.91
N TYR A 126 -13.29 -5.61 -14.98
CA TYR A 126 -11.87 -5.55 -15.26
C TYR A 126 -11.40 -6.66 -16.20
N TRP A 127 -12.02 -7.83 -16.17
CA TRP A 127 -11.65 -8.97 -17.04
C TRP A 127 -11.93 -8.72 -18.53
N LYS A 128 -12.59 -7.60 -18.88
CA LYS A 128 -12.76 -7.14 -20.26
C LYS A 128 -11.58 -6.32 -20.77
N SER A 129 -10.66 -5.91 -19.90
CA SER A 129 -9.47 -5.13 -20.26
C SER A 129 -8.50 -5.98 -21.08
N SER A 130 -7.74 -5.35 -21.97
CA SER A 130 -6.73 -6.04 -22.76
C SER A 130 -5.46 -5.19 -22.94
N TYR A 131 -4.38 -5.88 -23.29
CA TYR A 131 -3.12 -5.24 -23.64
C TYR A 131 -3.29 -4.32 -24.87
N GLU A 132 -4.03 -4.80 -25.88
CA GLU A 132 -4.28 -4.08 -27.13
C GLU A 132 -5.07 -2.79 -26.87
N GLU A 133 -6.10 -2.86 -26.03
CA GLU A 133 -6.88 -1.67 -25.65
C GLU A 133 -5.99 -0.60 -24.99
N LEU A 134 -5.12 -1.00 -24.06
CA LEU A 134 -4.20 -0.06 -23.40
C LEU A 134 -3.20 0.50 -24.41
N LYS A 135 -2.64 -0.37 -25.28
CA LYS A 135 -1.71 0.05 -26.31
C LYS A 135 -2.35 1.07 -27.29
N ASP A 136 -3.55 0.82 -27.75
CA ASP A 136 -4.28 1.75 -28.61
C ASP A 136 -4.51 3.13 -27.96
N LYS A 137 -4.80 3.15 -26.66
CA LYS A 137 -4.91 4.41 -25.90
C LYS A 137 -3.57 5.13 -25.75
N ILE A 138 -2.49 4.38 -25.52
CA ILE A 138 -1.13 4.91 -25.49
C ILE A 138 -0.77 5.50 -26.86
N ASP A 139 -1.09 4.83 -27.96
CA ASP A 139 -0.77 5.29 -29.30
C ASP A 139 -1.44 6.64 -29.64
N GLN A 140 -2.62 6.89 -29.10
CA GLN A 140 -3.36 8.14 -29.23
C GLN A 140 -2.85 9.28 -28.36
N ALA A 141 -1.96 8.99 -27.39
CA ALA A 141 -1.40 9.98 -26.46
C ALA A 141 -0.01 10.43 -26.92
N ASP A 142 0.30 11.69 -26.70
CA ASP A 142 1.64 12.27 -26.92
C ASP A 142 2.49 12.13 -25.65
N ILE A 143 1.83 12.22 -24.48
CA ILE A 143 2.44 12.16 -23.15
C ILE A 143 1.84 10.96 -22.39
N VAL A 144 2.72 10.11 -21.85
CA VAL A 144 2.31 8.92 -21.10
C VAL A 144 2.94 8.96 -19.72
N SER A 145 2.14 8.79 -18.68
CA SER A 145 2.68 8.68 -17.31
C SER A 145 2.29 7.35 -16.67
N PHE A 146 3.20 6.78 -15.90
CA PHE A 146 3.01 5.53 -15.18
C PHE A 146 3.19 5.75 -13.69
N ASP A 147 2.30 5.15 -12.88
CA ASP A 147 2.65 4.85 -11.51
C ASP A 147 3.75 3.78 -11.47
N ILE A 148 4.52 3.73 -10.39
CA ILE A 148 5.66 2.84 -10.28
C ILE A 148 5.28 1.53 -9.58
N PHE A 149 4.88 1.60 -8.29
CA PHE A 149 4.64 0.40 -7.49
C PHE A 149 3.25 -0.18 -7.77
N ASP A 150 3.21 -1.51 -7.87
CA ASP A 150 2.01 -2.28 -8.24
C ASP A 150 1.44 -1.99 -9.64
N THR A 151 2.06 -1.06 -10.37
CA THR A 151 1.77 -0.72 -11.78
C THR A 151 2.91 -1.14 -12.70
N LEU A 152 4.04 -0.44 -12.68
CA LEU A 152 5.22 -0.71 -13.54
C LEU A 152 6.09 -1.82 -12.95
N ILE A 153 6.20 -1.85 -11.63
CA ILE A 153 6.90 -2.89 -10.86
C ILE A 153 5.97 -3.48 -9.81
N MET A 154 6.24 -4.70 -9.38
CA MET A 154 5.53 -5.34 -8.29
C MET A 154 6.49 -5.99 -7.30
N ARG A 155 6.04 -6.18 -6.06
CA ARG A 155 6.79 -6.88 -5.02
C ARG A 155 6.40 -8.35 -4.94
N LYS A 156 7.39 -9.22 -4.74
CA LYS A 156 7.18 -10.66 -4.45
C LYS A 156 6.85 -10.86 -2.97
N ILE A 157 5.90 -10.08 -2.47
CA ILE A 157 5.37 -10.17 -1.11
C ILE A 157 3.90 -9.75 -1.13
N PHE A 158 3.05 -10.44 -0.36
CA PHE A 158 1.61 -10.20 -0.40
C PHE A 158 1.20 -8.87 0.23
N SER A 159 1.81 -8.50 1.35
CA SER A 159 1.58 -7.21 2.03
C SER A 159 2.85 -6.38 2.01
N PRO A 160 2.85 -5.17 1.43
CA PRO A 160 4.02 -4.29 1.42
C PRO A 160 4.56 -3.97 2.81
N GLU A 161 3.71 -3.91 3.83
CA GLU A 161 4.11 -3.68 5.23
C GLU A 161 4.97 -4.82 5.80
N ASP A 162 4.89 -6.03 5.25
CA ASP A 162 5.71 -7.16 5.68
C ASP A 162 7.19 -6.99 5.31
N VAL A 163 7.52 -6.05 4.42
CA VAL A 163 8.92 -5.64 4.17
C VAL A 163 9.59 -5.15 5.46
N PHE A 164 8.86 -4.42 6.31
CA PHE A 164 9.40 -3.94 7.59
C PHE A 164 9.58 -5.07 8.61
N ARG A 165 8.67 -6.06 8.59
CA ARG A 165 8.82 -7.26 9.43
C ARG A 165 10.03 -8.08 8.98
N LEU A 166 10.19 -8.28 7.67
CA LEU A 166 11.37 -8.94 7.09
C LEU A 166 12.66 -8.17 7.40
N LEU A 167 12.63 -6.84 7.37
CA LEU A 167 13.75 -6.01 7.81
C LEU A 167 14.12 -6.31 9.26
N GLY A 168 13.14 -6.40 10.17
CA GLY A 168 13.36 -6.74 11.57
C GLY A 168 14.07 -8.09 11.74
N GLU A 169 13.62 -9.12 11.02
CA GLU A 169 14.26 -10.44 11.01
C GLU A 169 15.72 -10.37 10.51
N LYS A 170 15.97 -9.62 9.42
CA LYS A 170 17.32 -9.43 8.87
C LYS A 170 18.24 -8.63 9.78
N VAL A 171 17.74 -7.57 10.40
CA VAL A 171 18.52 -6.78 11.38
C VAL A 171 18.99 -7.67 12.52
N LYS A 172 18.12 -8.52 13.04
CA LYS A 172 18.47 -9.48 14.06
C LYS A 172 19.52 -10.50 13.59
N ALA A 173 19.34 -11.04 12.38
CA ALA A 173 20.21 -12.08 11.84
C ALA A 173 21.59 -11.54 11.39
N GLU A 174 21.60 -10.44 10.63
CA GLU A 174 22.79 -9.94 9.95
C GLU A 174 23.57 -8.92 10.82
N LEU A 175 22.85 -8.04 11.53
CA LEU A 175 23.45 -6.99 12.36
C LEU A 175 23.52 -7.36 13.84
N LYS A 176 23.01 -8.55 14.22
CA LYS A 176 22.96 -9.07 15.59
C LYS A 176 22.40 -8.06 16.60
N SER A 177 21.42 -7.29 16.17
CA SER A 177 20.73 -6.29 16.98
C SER A 177 19.33 -6.78 17.32
N ASP A 178 18.97 -6.78 18.61
CA ASP A 178 17.62 -7.09 19.09
C ASP A 178 16.67 -5.87 19.04
N CYS A 179 17.08 -4.80 18.35
CA CYS A 179 16.25 -3.62 18.14
C CYS A 179 14.96 -3.98 17.41
N ASN A 180 13.80 -3.60 17.95
CA ASN A 180 12.51 -3.76 17.31
C ASN A 180 12.30 -2.73 16.20
N ILE A 181 13.16 -2.79 15.18
CA ILE A 181 13.17 -1.80 14.10
C ILE A 181 11.85 -1.78 13.30
N ALA A 182 11.17 -2.92 13.16
CA ALA A 182 9.93 -3.02 12.40
C ALA A 182 8.83 -2.09 12.97
N ASP A 183 8.58 -2.18 14.27
CA ASP A 183 7.55 -1.39 14.93
C ASP A 183 7.96 0.08 15.04
N ILE A 184 9.22 0.35 15.39
CA ILE A 184 9.77 1.72 15.47
C ILE A 184 9.67 2.40 14.09
N ARG A 185 10.04 1.71 13.02
CA ARG A 185 9.97 2.21 11.64
C ARG A 185 8.55 2.60 11.24
N ALA A 186 7.57 1.76 11.56
CA ALA A 186 6.16 2.03 11.28
C ALA A 186 5.65 3.26 12.07
N GLN A 187 5.95 3.32 13.38
CA GLN A 187 5.53 4.42 14.25
C GLN A 187 6.16 5.76 13.83
N VAL A 188 7.47 5.75 13.54
CA VAL A 188 8.18 6.97 13.14
C VAL A 188 7.69 7.47 11.80
N ALA A 189 7.48 6.58 10.81
CA ALA A 189 6.94 6.98 9.51
C ALA A 189 5.56 7.63 9.63
N ALA A 190 4.70 7.12 10.53
CA ALA A 190 3.39 7.72 10.81
C ALA A 190 3.53 9.16 11.34
N LYS A 191 4.48 9.39 12.26
CA LYS A 191 4.74 10.72 12.86
C LYS A 191 5.46 11.69 11.92
N CYS A 192 6.14 11.20 10.89
CA CYS A 192 6.87 12.05 9.93
C CYS A 192 5.97 12.76 8.92
N GLY A 193 4.71 12.29 8.78
CA GLY A 193 3.80 12.79 7.76
C GLY A 193 4.03 12.17 6.37
N PRO A 194 3.18 12.53 5.38
CA PRO A 194 3.11 11.85 4.08
C PRO A 194 4.30 12.14 3.16
N PHE A 195 5.03 13.22 3.39
CA PHE A 195 6.10 13.69 2.51
C PHE A 195 7.50 13.51 3.08
N ALA A 196 7.65 12.71 4.14
CA ALA A 196 8.96 12.42 4.68
C ALA A 196 9.74 11.50 3.75
N THR A 197 10.99 11.86 3.47
CA THR A 197 11.95 10.99 2.79
C THR A 197 12.41 9.87 3.72
N ILE A 198 12.94 8.79 3.16
CA ILE A 198 13.52 7.71 3.96
C ILE A 198 14.62 8.24 4.89
N ASN A 199 15.43 9.19 4.44
CA ASN A 199 16.48 9.81 5.25
C ASN A 199 15.90 10.54 6.47
N GLU A 200 14.86 11.38 6.26
CA GLU A 200 14.18 12.10 7.35
C GLU A 200 13.54 11.13 8.35
N ILE A 201 13.01 9.99 7.89
CA ILE A 201 12.45 8.96 8.75
C ILE A 201 13.57 8.33 9.62
N TYR A 202 14.69 7.95 9.02
CA TYR A 202 15.80 7.33 9.75
C TYR A 202 16.50 8.30 10.71
N GLU A 203 16.60 9.58 10.40
CA GLU A 203 17.07 10.61 11.33
C GLU A 203 16.16 10.72 12.58
N LYS A 204 14.86 10.53 12.44
CA LYS A 204 13.94 10.48 13.58
C LYS A 204 14.01 9.17 14.36
N ILE A 205 14.21 8.05 13.68
CA ILE A 205 14.45 6.74 14.33
C ILE A 205 15.68 6.83 15.23
N LYS A 206 16.79 7.37 14.71
CA LYS A 206 18.03 7.57 15.44
C LYS A 206 17.85 8.33 16.75
N LYS A 207 16.93 9.27 16.81
CA LYS A 207 16.62 10.03 18.04
C LYS A 207 15.85 9.23 19.11
N GLN A 208 15.26 8.09 18.71
CA GLN A 208 14.45 7.25 19.62
C GLN A 208 15.20 6.03 20.14
N ILE A 209 16.24 5.60 19.44
CA ILE A 209 17.03 4.42 19.82
C ILE A 209 18.50 4.75 19.81
N ASP A 210 19.19 4.25 20.84
CA ASP A 210 20.63 4.46 21.02
C ASP A 210 21.43 3.54 20.08
N LEU A 211 21.48 3.93 18.81
CA LEU A 211 22.30 3.27 17.78
C LEU A 211 23.34 4.24 17.23
N THR A 212 24.50 3.71 16.89
CA THR A 212 25.55 4.48 16.22
C THR A 212 25.09 4.92 14.83
N ASP A 213 25.67 6.00 14.31
CA ASP A 213 25.40 6.49 12.95
C ASP A 213 25.62 5.41 11.90
N LYS A 214 26.68 4.61 12.08
CA LYS A 214 26.99 3.49 11.19
C LYS A 214 25.87 2.45 11.21
N ASN A 215 25.45 1.98 12.39
CA ASN A 215 24.39 0.97 12.50
C ASN A 215 23.09 1.48 11.91
N MET A 216 22.75 2.75 12.10
CA MET A 216 21.55 3.36 11.52
C MET A 216 21.61 3.41 9.99
N SER A 217 22.75 3.80 9.43
CA SER A 217 22.99 3.78 7.99
C SER A 217 22.89 2.36 7.43
N ASP A 218 23.48 1.38 8.11
CA ASP A 218 23.45 -0.03 7.71
C ASP A 218 22.01 -0.57 7.70
N ILE A 219 21.19 -0.24 8.69
CA ILE A 219 19.77 -0.63 8.75
C ILE A 219 18.99 0.02 7.61
N MET A 220 19.19 1.31 7.34
CA MET A 220 18.52 2.00 6.23
C MET A 220 18.90 1.39 4.87
N GLN A 221 20.17 1.06 4.65
CA GLN A 221 20.60 0.38 3.42
C GLN A 221 20.01 -1.03 3.33
N LEU A 222 19.90 -1.74 4.46
CA LEU A 222 19.27 -3.06 4.52
C LEU A 222 17.76 -2.99 4.18
N GLU A 223 17.04 -1.93 4.64
CA GLU A 223 15.64 -1.70 4.23
C GLU A 223 15.54 -1.53 2.71
N LYS A 224 16.34 -0.61 2.15
CA LYS A 224 16.35 -0.37 0.70
C LYS A 224 16.65 -1.64 -0.08
N LYS A 225 17.69 -2.36 0.31
CA LYS A 225 18.07 -3.62 -0.33
C LYS A 225 16.96 -4.66 -0.21
N THR A 226 16.36 -4.83 0.97
CA THR A 226 15.30 -5.81 1.20
C THR A 226 14.09 -5.55 0.32
N ASP A 227 13.65 -4.30 0.20
CA ASP A 227 12.52 -3.94 -0.65
C ASP A 227 12.86 -4.11 -2.14
N MET A 228 14.03 -3.62 -2.57
CA MET A 228 14.49 -3.78 -3.95
C MET A 228 14.64 -5.25 -4.37
N ASP A 229 15.13 -6.13 -3.51
CA ASP A 229 15.32 -7.56 -3.80
C ASP A 229 13.96 -8.27 -4.03
N LEU A 230 12.90 -7.76 -3.47
CA LEU A 230 11.54 -8.25 -3.68
C LEU A 230 10.92 -7.75 -4.98
N CYS A 231 11.38 -6.63 -5.53
CA CYS A 231 10.78 -5.99 -6.70
C CYS A 231 11.17 -6.67 -8.02
N ILE A 232 10.20 -6.76 -8.93
CA ILE A 232 10.35 -7.16 -10.33
C ILE A 232 9.51 -6.26 -11.22
N ALA A 233 9.88 -6.13 -12.50
CA ALA A 233 9.05 -5.48 -13.51
C ALA A 233 7.76 -6.26 -13.77
N ARG A 234 6.65 -5.56 -14.00
CA ARG A 234 5.40 -6.14 -14.49
C ARG A 234 5.43 -6.20 -16.02
N LYS A 235 5.50 -7.42 -16.52
CA LYS A 235 5.86 -7.74 -17.92
C LYS A 235 5.20 -6.82 -18.96
N ASP A 236 3.89 -6.84 -19.07
CA ASP A 236 3.19 -6.13 -20.16
C ASP A 236 3.25 -4.60 -19.98
N ILE A 237 3.26 -4.12 -18.74
CA ILE A 237 3.39 -2.67 -18.48
C ILE A 237 4.83 -2.21 -18.73
N ALA A 238 5.81 -3.02 -18.38
CA ALA A 238 7.22 -2.77 -18.70
C ALA A 238 7.46 -2.73 -20.21
N GLU A 239 6.88 -3.66 -20.97
CA GLU A 239 6.94 -3.66 -22.44
C GLU A 239 6.31 -2.38 -23.02
N LEU A 240 5.15 -1.94 -22.51
CA LEU A 240 4.50 -0.70 -22.95
C LEU A 240 5.29 0.56 -22.55
N TYR A 241 5.95 0.53 -21.38
CA TYR A 241 6.82 1.62 -20.94
C TYR A 241 8.02 1.79 -21.88
N GLU A 242 8.73 0.70 -22.20
CA GLU A 242 9.84 0.72 -23.14
C GLU A 242 9.37 1.13 -24.55
N TYR A 243 8.23 0.60 -24.99
CA TYR A 243 7.59 1.00 -26.25
C TYR A 243 7.35 2.52 -26.33
N CYS A 244 6.88 3.14 -25.25
CA CYS A 244 6.66 4.60 -25.21
C CYS A 244 7.99 5.36 -25.42
N ILE A 245 9.06 4.93 -24.76
CA ILE A 245 10.40 5.53 -24.88
C ILE A 245 10.94 5.38 -26.30
N GLU A 246 10.90 4.16 -26.85
CA GLU A 246 11.38 3.86 -28.20
C GLU A 246 10.58 4.59 -29.29
N SER A 247 9.29 4.81 -29.06
CA SER A 247 8.41 5.56 -29.97
C SER A 247 8.54 7.10 -29.84
N GLY A 248 9.43 7.57 -28.95
CA GLY A 248 9.70 9.00 -28.76
C GLY A 248 8.58 9.76 -28.07
N LYS A 249 7.70 9.07 -27.33
CA LYS A 249 6.70 9.73 -26.49
C LYS A 249 7.34 10.40 -25.30
N GLU A 250 6.72 11.47 -24.79
CA GLU A 250 7.13 12.06 -23.52
C GLU A 250 6.62 11.21 -22.37
N VAL A 251 7.55 10.59 -21.62
CA VAL A 251 7.21 9.63 -20.56
C VAL A 251 7.48 10.22 -19.18
N TYR A 252 6.53 10.08 -18.26
CA TYR A 252 6.66 10.44 -16.85
C TYR A 252 6.47 9.21 -15.94
N LEU A 253 7.18 9.22 -14.81
CA LEU A 253 6.96 8.30 -13.69
C LEU A 253 6.46 9.11 -12.49
N ILE A 254 5.32 8.72 -11.91
CA ILE A 254 4.65 9.48 -10.84
C ILE A 254 4.31 8.54 -9.69
N SER A 255 4.94 8.68 -8.53
CA SER A 255 4.76 7.76 -7.41
C SER A 255 4.62 8.45 -6.06
N ASP A 256 3.68 7.96 -5.25
CA ASP A 256 3.54 8.33 -3.83
C ASP A 256 4.44 7.43 -2.98
N MET A 257 5.70 7.88 -2.74
CA MET A 257 6.72 7.08 -2.07
C MET A 257 7.68 7.95 -1.25
N TYR A 258 8.34 7.32 -0.28
CA TYR A 258 9.35 7.94 0.59
C TYR A 258 10.81 7.73 0.11
N TYR A 259 11.03 7.00 -0.96
CA TYR A 259 12.34 6.83 -1.57
C TYR A 259 12.75 8.08 -2.34
N THR A 260 14.07 8.34 -2.34
CA THR A 260 14.63 9.43 -3.12
C THR A 260 14.65 9.10 -4.62
N LEU A 261 14.81 10.12 -5.45
CA LEU A 261 14.99 9.94 -6.90
C LEU A 261 16.10 8.93 -7.22
N GLN A 262 17.22 8.99 -6.50
CA GLN A 262 18.33 8.05 -6.72
C GLN A 262 17.97 6.61 -6.34
N ASP A 263 17.16 6.41 -5.31
CA ASP A 263 16.68 5.08 -4.93
C ASP A 263 15.73 4.52 -5.99
N ILE A 264 14.84 5.35 -6.53
CA ILE A 264 13.92 4.95 -7.62
C ILE A 264 14.72 4.60 -8.90
N LYS A 265 15.72 5.40 -9.27
CA LYS A 265 16.56 5.08 -10.45
C LYS A 265 17.27 3.74 -10.30
N ARG A 266 17.83 3.45 -9.13
CA ARG A 266 18.45 2.15 -8.82
C ARG A 266 17.44 1.00 -8.88
N LEU A 267 16.20 1.25 -8.44
CA LEU A 267 15.13 0.26 -8.49
C LEU A 267 14.72 -0.06 -9.94
N LEU A 268 14.57 0.96 -10.78
CA LEU A 268 14.25 0.80 -12.20
C LEU A 268 15.36 -0.01 -12.91
N ASP A 269 16.61 0.40 -12.75
CA ASP A 269 17.78 -0.30 -13.30
C ASP A 269 17.83 -1.77 -12.85
N LYS A 270 17.65 -2.04 -11.55
CA LYS A 270 17.58 -3.39 -10.98
C LYS A 270 16.44 -4.23 -11.57
N CYS A 271 15.31 -3.61 -11.93
CA CYS A 271 14.19 -4.26 -12.58
C CYS A 271 14.37 -4.38 -14.12
N GLY A 272 15.49 -3.91 -14.68
CA GLY A 272 15.78 -3.95 -16.12
C GLY A 272 14.97 -2.96 -16.93
N LEU A 273 14.54 -1.85 -16.30
CA LEU A 273 13.75 -0.78 -16.92
C LEU A 273 14.64 0.41 -17.27
N SER A 274 14.37 1.03 -18.41
CA SER A 274 15.06 2.25 -18.84
C SER A 274 14.85 3.37 -17.83
N VAL A 275 15.91 4.12 -17.52
CA VAL A 275 15.86 5.29 -16.64
C VAL A 275 15.70 6.54 -17.50
N ILE A 276 14.56 7.22 -17.33
CA ILE A 276 14.24 8.46 -18.04
C ILE A 276 14.88 9.69 -17.36
N ASP A 277 14.77 10.87 -18.01
CA ASP A 277 15.27 12.14 -17.46
C ASP A 277 14.69 12.42 -16.07
N ASP A 278 15.54 12.87 -15.15
CA ASP A 278 15.19 13.14 -13.75
C ASP A 278 14.00 14.10 -13.59
N ARG A 279 13.81 15.04 -14.53
CA ARG A 279 12.70 15.99 -14.55
C ARG A 279 11.34 15.33 -14.74
N HIS A 280 11.32 14.14 -15.30
CA HIS A 280 10.10 13.36 -15.58
C HIS A 280 9.81 12.31 -14.52
N ILE A 281 10.64 12.16 -13.48
CA ILE A 281 10.40 11.26 -12.35
C ILE A 281 9.90 12.08 -11.16
N TRP A 282 8.63 11.93 -10.85
CA TRP A 282 7.96 12.72 -9.82
C TRP A 282 7.63 11.83 -8.61
N ILE A 283 8.23 12.15 -7.47
CA ILE A 283 8.08 11.41 -6.23
C ILE A 283 7.45 12.33 -5.18
N SER A 284 6.40 11.88 -4.53
CA SER A 284 5.62 12.70 -3.59
C SER A 284 6.45 13.30 -2.46
N CYS A 285 7.41 12.53 -1.90
CA CYS A 285 8.25 13.02 -0.81
C CYS A 285 9.22 14.13 -1.24
N GLU A 286 9.64 14.18 -2.50
CA GLU A 286 10.49 15.24 -3.04
C GLU A 286 9.66 16.45 -3.52
N LYS A 287 8.54 16.20 -4.16
CA LYS A 287 7.59 17.23 -4.62
C LYS A 287 6.81 17.88 -3.48
N LYS A 288 6.76 17.25 -2.30
CA LYS A 288 5.91 17.65 -1.15
C LYS A 288 4.43 17.76 -1.55
N LYS A 289 4.00 16.88 -2.43
CA LYS A 289 2.64 16.75 -2.98
C LYS A 289 2.34 15.29 -3.24
N ASP A 290 1.08 14.90 -3.21
CA ASP A 290 0.65 13.52 -3.43
C ASP A 290 -0.49 13.40 -4.45
N LYS A 291 -0.69 12.17 -4.94
CA LYS A 291 -1.77 11.81 -5.86
C LYS A 291 -3.13 11.81 -5.17
N ILE A 292 -3.17 11.38 -3.90
CA ILE A 292 -4.43 11.20 -3.15
C ILE A 292 -5.12 12.53 -2.86
N SER A 293 -4.38 13.58 -2.47
CA SER A 293 -4.96 14.92 -2.31
C SER A 293 -5.24 15.63 -3.64
N GLY A 294 -4.71 15.10 -4.74
CA GLY A 294 -4.76 15.72 -6.07
C GLY A 294 -3.75 16.86 -6.27
N SER A 295 -2.96 17.20 -5.24
CA SER A 295 -2.01 18.30 -5.32
C SER A 295 -0.92 18.07 -6.36
N LEU A 296 -0.50 16.81 -6.53
CA LEU A 296 0.47 16.41 -7.54
C LEU A 296 -0.12 16.54 -8.95
N TRP A 297 -1.37 16.13 -9.14
CA TRP A 297 -2.08 16.20 -10.41
C TRP A 297 -2.32 17.65 -10.85
N LYS A 298 -2.58 18.54 -9.90
CA LYS A 298 -2.72 19.97 -10.18
C LYS A 298 -1.42 20.56 -10.77
N GLU A 299 -0.27 20.19 -10.22
CA GLU A 299 1.03 20.61 -10.77
C GLU A 299 1.30 19.95 -12.12
N TYR A 300 1.09 18.63 -12.22
CA TYR A 300 1.30 17.86 -13.44
C TYR A 300 0.50 18.42 -14.61
N SER A 301 -0.80 18.65 -14.43
CA SER A 301 -1.66 19.27 -15.45
C SER A 301 -1.18 20.65 -15.91
N SER A 302 -0.55 21.43 -15.01
CA SER A 302 0.01 22.73 -15.38
C SER A 302 1.29 22.62 -16.20
N VAL A 303 2.07 21.56 -16.00
CA VAL A 303 3.34 21.30 -16.71
C VAL A 303 3.06 20.74 -18.10
N VAL A 304 2.22 19.72 -18.21
CA VAL A 304 1.91 19.09 -19.51
C VAL A 304 1.00 19.94 -20.40
N GLY A 305 0.25 20.87 -19.80
CA GLY A 305 -0.66 21.77 -20.51
C GLY A 305 -2.06 21.19 -20.71
N LYS A 306 -3.07 22.07 -20.69
CA LYS A 306 -4.50 21.69 -20.69
C LYS A 306 -4.97 20.97 -21.95
N ASN A 307 -4.26 21.11 -23.07
CA ASN A 307 -4.63 20.55 -24.37
C ASN A 307 -3.75 19.36 -24.76
N ALA A 308 -2.84 18.93 -23.88
CA ALA A 308 -1.98 17.80 -24.15
C ALA A 308 -2.78 16.49 -24.19
N LYS A 309 -2.50 15.64 -25.18
CA LYS A 309 -3.04 14.28 -25.24
C LYS A 309 -2.23 13.42 -24.28
N CYS A 310 -2.63 13.39 -23.01
CA CYS A 310 -1.95 12.62 -22.00
C CYS A 310 -2.81 11.48 -21.45
N ILE A 311 -2.14 10.40 -21.08
CA ILE A 311 -2.73 9.27 -20.38
C ILE A 311 -1.87 8.89 -19.18
N HIS A 312 -2.51 8.59 -18.05
CA HIS A 312 -1.86 8.03 -16.88
C HIS A 312 -2.30 6.58 -16.65
N ILE A 313 -1.34 5.71 -16.39
CA ILE A 313 -1.59 4.30 -16.07
C ILE A 313 -1.26 4.07 -14.61
N GLY A 314 -2.21 3.51 -13.83
CA GLY A 314 -2.00 3.26 -12.41
C GLY A 314 -2.98 2.26 -11.81
N ASP A 315 -2.67 1.77 -10.60
CA ASP A 315 -3.46 0.76 -9.88
C ASP A 315 -4.35 1.34 -8.78
N ASN A 316 -4.12 2.58 -8.37
CA ASN A 316 -4.89 3.20 -7.29
C ASN A 316 -6.11 3.95 -7.85
N LYS A 317 -7.31 3.39 -7.66
CA LYS A 317 -8.56 3.96 -8.18
C LYS A 317 -8.79 5.41 -7.79
N ILE A 318 -8.40 5.80 -6.56
CA ILE A 318 -8.58 7.19 -6.08
C ILE A 318 -7.41 8.06 -6.56
N GLY A 319 -6.18 7.67 -6.24
CA GLY A 319 -4.98 8.45 -6.53
C GLY A 319 -4.70 8.59 -8.02
N ASP A 320 -4.71 7.47 -8.75
CA ASP A 320 -4.29 7.46 -10.16
C ASP A 320 -5.44 7.72 -11.13
N ILE A 321 -6.68 7.29 -10.79
CA ILE A 321 -7.78 7.35 -11.74
C ILE A 321 -8.71 8.53 -11.46
N GLU A 322 -9.36 8.56 -10.30
CA GLU A 322 -10.35 9.61 -10.01
C GLU A 322 -9.70 10.98 -9.90
N ASN A 323 -8.59 11.08 -9.19
CA ASN A 323 -7.95 12.37 -8.96
C ASN A 323 -7.22 12.90 -10.19
N SER A 324 -6.56 12.06 -10.99
CA SER A 324 -5.97 12.51 -12.26
C SER A 324 -7.03 13.03 -13.22
N THR A 325 -8.17 12.32 -13.33
CA THR A 325 -9.28 12.71 -14.19
C THR A 325 -9.89 14.07 -13.80
N LYS A 326 -9.95 14.41 -12.49
CA LYS A 326 -10.41 15.74 -12.01
C LYS A 326 -9.57 16.89 -12.55
N TYR A 327 -8.31 16.63 -12.91
CA TYR A 327 -7.40 17.63 -13.49
C TYR A 327 -7.24 17.50 -15.01
N GLY A 328 -8.14 16.74 -15.68
CA GLY A 328 -8.19 16.63 -17.13
C GLY A 328 -7.14 15.66 -17.72
N ILE A 329 -6.57 14.79 -16.91
CA ILE A 329 -5.68 13.73 -17.36
C ILE A 329 -6.49 12.47 -17.63
N ASN A 330 -6.46 11.94 -18.86
CA ASN A 330 -7.04 10.62 -19.12
C ASN A 330 -6.27 9.58 -18.29
N SER A 331 -6.97 8.57 -17.83
CA SER A 331 -6.36 7.53 -17.02
C SER A 331 -6.82 6.13 -17.41
N TYR A 332 -5.94 5.14 -17.17
CA TYR A 332 -6.23 3.74 -17.38
C TYR A 332 -5.89 2.95 -16.12
N TYR A 333 -6.89 2.24 -15.60
CA TYR A 333 -6.75 1.43 -14.41
C TYR A 333 -6.15 0.07 -14.75
N VAL A 334 -5.11 -0.33 -14.02
CA VAL A 334 -4.56 -1.69 -14.04
C VAL A 334 -4.63 -2.27 -12.64
N MET A 335 -5.20 -3.47 -12.46
CA MET A 335 -5.21 -4.12 -11.16
C MET A 335 -3.80 -4.43 -10.69
N SER A 336 -3.49 -4.17 -9.43
CA SER A 336 -2.31 -4.72 -8.77
C SER A 336 -2.34 -6.26 -8.79
N GLY A 337 -1.19 -6.90 -8.68
CA GLY A 337 -1.16 -8.39 -8.60
C GLY A 337 -1.98 -8.93 -7.42
N LYS A 338 -1.99 -8.20 -6.30
CA LYS A 338 -2.80 -8.53 -5.13
C LYS A 338 -4.29 -8.40 -5.41
N ASP A 339 -4.72 -7.31 -6.07
CA ASP A 339 -6.14 -7.14 -6.41
C ASP A 339 -6.61 -8.19 -7.42
N MET A 340 -5.74 -8.60 -8.35
CA MET A 340 -6.03 -9.72 -9.26
C MET A 340 -6.25 -11.02 -8.49
N LEU A 341 -5.39 -11.37 -7.52
CA LEU A 341 -5.62 -12.51 -6.64
C LEU A 341 -6.97 -12.41 -5.94
N MET A 342 -7.27 -11.26 -5.33
CA MET A 342 -8.49 -11.05 -4.54
C MET A 342 -9.76 -11.10 -5.37
N ASN A 343 -9.67 -10.81 -6.66
CA ASN A 343 -10.78 -10.86 -7.62
C ASN A 343 -10.74 -12.12 -8.51
N SER A 344 -10.00 -13.15 -8.14
CA SER A 344 -9.89 -14.41 -8.88
C SER A 344 -10.40 -15.61 -8.10
N SER A 345 -10.43 -16.77 -8.75
CA SER A 345 -10.75 -18.07 -8.12
C SER A 345 -9.80 -18.47 -6.98
N LEU A 346 -8.63 -17.78 -6.85
CA LEU A 346 -7.63 -18.06 -5.82
C LEU A 346 -7.71 -17.11 -4.61
N SER A 347 -8.74 -16.29 -4.50
CA SER A 347 -8.86 -15.27 -3.42
C SER A 347 -8.75 -15.84 -2.00
N GLU A 348 -9.15 -17.10 -1.79
CA GLU A 348 -9.04 -17.76 -0.49
C GLU A 348 -7.60 -17.92 0.01
N LEU A 349 -6.61 -17.99 -0.88
CA LEU A 349 -5.19 -18.13 -0.49
C LEU A 349 -4.73 -17.00 0.45
N ALA A 350 -5.31 -15.81 0.31
CA ALA A 350 -5.00 -14.67 1.16
C ALA A 350 -5.34 -14.90 2.65
N SER A 351 -6.33 -15.76 2.96
CA SER A 351 -6.73 -16.07 4.34
C SER A 351 -5.69 -16.90 5.10
N TYR A 352 -4.82 -17.62 4.40
CA TYR A 352 -3.78 -18.46 4.98
C TYR A 352 -2.48 -17.69 5.31
N VAL A 353 -2.38 -16.42 4.94
CA VAL A 353 -1.19 -15.60 5.23
C VAL A 353 -1.22 -15.17 6.69
N ASN A 354 -0.40 -15.78 7.52
CA ASN A 354 -0.27 -15.47 8.95
C ASN A 354 1.12 -14.94 9.31
N THR A 355 2.15 -15.35 8.61
CA THR A 355 3.55 -15.00 8.85
C THR A 355 4.16 -14.21 7.68
N VAL A 356 5.36 -13.65 7.88
CA VAL A 356 6.15 -13.02 6.80
C VAL A 356 6.50 -14.04 5.73
N SER A 357 6.84 -15.27 6.12
CA SER A 357 7.13 -16.34 5.18
C SER A 357 5.93 -16.68 4.29
N ASP A 358 4.72 -16.77 4.86
CA ASP A 358 3.50 -16.97 4.07
C ASP A 358 3.27 -15.82 3.09
N SER A 359 3.52 -14.58 3.54
CA SER A 359 3.40 -13.38 2.71
C SER A 359 4.38 -13.40 1.52
N ILE A 360 5.61 -13.86 1.73
CA ILE A 360 6.60 -14.03 0.66
C ILE A 360 6.17 -15.17 -0.27
N CYS A 361 5.77 -16.33 0.25
CA CYS A 361 5.31 -17.44 -0.56
C CYS A 361 4.14 -17.05 -1.46
N LEU A 362 3.11 -16.40 -0.90
CA LEU A 362 1.98 -15.93 -1.69
C LEU A 362 2.38 -14.83 -2.67
N GLY A 363 3.27 -13.92 -2.28
CA GLY A 363 3.81 -12.89 -3.16
C GLY A 363 4.56 -13.47 -4.38
N ILE A 364 5.28 -14.56 -4.20
CA ILE A 364 5.93 -15.28 -5.31
C ILE A 364 4.88 -15.92 -6.23
N VAL A 365 3.83 -16.52 -5.68
CA VAL A 365 2.72 -17.07 -6.47
C VAL A 365 2.04 -15.96 -7.27
N ILE A 366 1.73 -14.83 -6.63
CA ILE A 366 1.16 -13.65 -7.30
C ILE A 366 2.08 -13.18 -8.43
N ALA A 367 3.37 -13.02 -8.17
CA ALA A 367 4.35 -12.60 -9.16
C ALA A 367 4.48 -13.60 -10.34
N LYS A 368 4.18 -14.85 -10.12
CA LYS A 368 4.18 -15.87 -11.19
C LYS A 368 2.90 -15.86 -12.01
N LEU A 369 1.74 -15.71 -11.38
CA LEU A 369 0.43 -15.83 -12.03
C LEU A 369 -0.10 -14.50 -12.56
N PHE A 370 0.19 -13.40 -11.88
CA PHE A 370 -0.38 -12.07 -12.11
C PHE A 370 0.66 -11.00 -12.42
N ASN A 371 1.81 -11.41 -12.98
CA ASN A 371 2.83 -10.45 -13.44
C ASN A 371 2.27 -9.54 -14.54
N SER A 372 1.51 -10.11 -15.48
CA SER A 372 0.71 -9.35 -16.43
C SER A 372 -0.61 -8.91 -15.78
N PRO A 373 -1.01 -7.64 -15.88
CA PRO A 373 -2.33 -7.20 -15.43
C PRO A 373 -3.47 -7.76 -16.28
N PHE A 374 -3.18 -8.36 -17.43
CA PHE A 374 -4.14 -8.96 -18.35
C PHE A 374 -4.17 -10.50 -18.29
N ALA A 375 -3.42 -11.11 -17.37
CA ALA A 375 -3.19 -12.55 -17.33
C ALA A 375 -4.48 -13.39 -17.27
N LEU A 376 -5.55 -12.91 -16.63
CA LEU A 376 -6.80 -13.64 -16.48
C LEU A 376 -7.97 -13.01 -17.25
N CYS A 377 -7.73 -12.03 -18.11
CA CYS A 377 -8.80 -11.36 -18.85
C CYS A 377 -9.51 -12.31 -19.83
N SER A 378 -8.78 -13.25 -20.44
CA SER A 378 -9.36 -14.27 -21.32
C SER A 378 -10.16 -15.36 -20.60
N THR A 379 -10.02 -15.50 -19.30
CA THR A 379 -10.66 -16.54 -18.47
C THR A 379 -11.61 -15.98 -17.41
N ASN A 380 -11.92 -14.68 -17.46
CA ASN A 380 -12.78 -13.97 -16.50
C ASN A 380 -12.36 -14.22 -15.03
N GLY A 381 -11.06 -14.15 -14.76
CA GLY A 381 -10.49 -14.31 -13.41
C GLY A 381 -10.34 -15.76 -12.93
N LYS A 382 -10.54 -16.73 -13.80
CA LYS A 382 -10.37 -18.16 -13.48
C LYS A 382 -8.93 -18.59 -13.78
N VAL A 383 -8.25 -19.14 -12.77
CA VAL A 383 -6.90 -19.73 -12.86
C VAL A 383 -6.98 -21.21 -13.24
#